data_4673096a40634dd76efc955adafeac5f
#
_entry.id   4673096a40634dd76efc955adafeac5f
#
_cell.length_a   1.000
_cell.length_b   1.000
_cell.length_c   1.000
_cell.angle_alpha   90.00
_cell.angle_beta   90.00
_cell.angle_gamma   90.00
#
_symmetry.space_group_name_H-M   'P 1'
#
loop_
_entity.id
_entity.type
_entity.pdbx_description
1 polymer ?
#
loop_
_entity_poly.entity_id
_entity_poly.type
_entity_poly.pdbx_seq_one_letter_code
_entity_poly.pdbx_strand_id
1 'polypeptide(L)'
;MKNLLIIFSLIILTKVSYSQGCVAVRSTGNTCSMDQADLSTKWKLNLNNRYFRSYKHFVGKEEQKHRVDSGTQVINHSYSLDITLTRKLTNRWALGITVPVISNVRSSMYEHYGNTSKNPNARRKTKSFGIGDTRISAYRWLIDPVKSVKGNVQAGLGIKLPTGDFRYQDIFWKTDSTYLMGPVDQSIQLGDGGTGIALELRGYYNLSHQLGLYSDLYYLVNPREQNGVSTARGGTPNANAIKYFTSTMSVPDQYMARVGVNYMVKKLSIAAGARLEGIPSSDLIGGDGGFRRPGYIVSVEPVISYELKKVQLYASVPFALERNRTQSNSDKLITAAT
;
A
#
# COMPACT_ATOMS: atom_id res chain seq x y z
N MET A 1 31.27 18.13 -4.47
CA MET A 1 30.91 17.17 -5.55
C MET A 1 31.37 15.74 -5.26
N LYS A 2 32.60 15.47 -4.81
CA LYS A 2 33.08 14.10 -4.50
C LYS A 2 32.23 13.35 -3.46
N ASN A 3 31.76 14.02 -2.41
CA ASN A 3 30.92 13.40 -1.36
C ASN A 3 29.49 13.08 -1.81
N LEU A 4 28.97 13.78 -2.83
CA LEU A 4 27.67 13.51 -3.43
C LEU A 4 27.70 12.23 -4.30
N LEU A 5 28.82 12.00 -4.97
CA LEU A 5 29.07 10.78 -5.78
C LEU A 5 29.18 9.52 -4.90
N ILE A 6 29.75 9.63 -3.70
CA ILE A 6 29.86 8.51 -2.75
C ILE A 6 28.47 8.14 -2.20
N ILE A 7 27.62 9.12 -1.90
CA ILE A 7 26.24 8.88 -1.44
C ILE A 7 25.42 8.25 -2.58
N PHE A 8 25.59 8.71 -3.82
CA PHE A 8 24.90 8.13 -4.98
C PHE A 8 25.41 6.71 -5.29
N SER A 9 26.69 6.41 -5.08
CA SER A 9 27.28 5.10 -5.27
C SER A 9 26.84 4.08 -4.21
N LEU A 10 26.58 4.51 -2.96
CA LEU A 10 26.02 3.66 -1.91
C LEU A 10 24.56 3.28 -2.17
N ILE A 11 23.81 4.11 -2.88
CA ILE A 11 22.41 3.83 -3.26
C ILE A 11 22.32 2.78 -4.37
N ILE A 12 23.35 2.66 -5.22
CA ILE A 12 23.40 1.70 -6.34
C ILE A 12 23.76 0.27 -5.88
N LEU A 13 24.33 0.10 -4.70
CA LEU A 13 24.69 -1.22 -4.14
C LEU A 13 23.56 -1.92 -3.37
N THR A 14 22.37 -1.33 -3.31
CA THR A 14 21.24 -1.98 -2.68
C THR A 14 20.76 -3.14 -3.54
N LYS A 15 20.97 -4.36 -3.06
CA LYS A 15 20.19 -5.52 -3.53
C LYS A 15 18.72 -5.11 -3.47
N VAL A 16 18.06 -5.16 -4.62
CA VAL A 16 16.66 -4.75 -4.78
C VAL A 16 15.86 -5.41 -3.67
N SER A 17 15.35 -4.63 -2.72
CA SER A 17 14.52 -5.13 -1.63
C SER A 17 13.18 -5.54 -2.23
N TYR A 18 12.91 -6.83 -2.24
CA TYR A 18 11.67 -7.39 -2.77
C TYR A 18 10.67 -7.48 -1.62
N SER A 19 9.59 -6.75 -1.76
CA SER A 19 8.45 -6.82 -0.84
C SER A 19 7.38 -7.73 -1.43
N GLN A 20 6.91 -8.69 -0.64
CA GLN A 20 5.59 -9.28 -0.89
C GLN A 20 4.59 -8.53 -0.03
N GLY A 21 3.79 -7.69 -0.66
CA GLY A 21 2.68 -7.05 0.01
C GLY A 21 1.38 -7.79 -0.28
N CYS A 22 0.65 -8.12 0.73
CA CYS A 22 -0.76 -7.83 0.71
C CYS A 22 -0.88 -6.37 0.30
N VAL A 23 -2.00 -5.97 -0.27
CA VAL A 23 -2.24 -4.61 -0.79
C VAL A 23 -1.42 -3.55 -0.03
N ALA A 24 -0.53 -2.87 -0.73
CA ALA A 24 0.28 -1.83 -0.13
C ALA A 24 -0.60 -0.67 0.32
N VAL A 25 -0.58 -0.37 1.61
CA VAL A 25 -1.42 0.68 2.20
C VAL A 25 -1.06 2.03 1.58
N ARG A 26 -2.07 2.73 1.07
CA ARG A 26 -1.93 4.04 0.42
C ARG A 26 -2.25 5.15 1.40
N SER A 27 -1.28 5.50 2.24
CA SER A 27 -1.38 6.75 3.02
C SER A 27 -1.07 7.97 2.16
N THR A 28 -1.49 9.14 2.60
CA THR A 28 -1.22 10.39 1.89
C THR A 28 0.24 10.81 2.03
N GLY A 29 1.06 10.47 1.07
CA GLY A 29 2.34 11.11 0.81
C GLY A 29 3.43 10.99 1.87
N ASN A 30 4.51 11.69 1.65
CA ASN A 30 5.67 11.73 2.52
C ASN A 30 5.56 12.87 3.54
N THR A 31 5.58 12.55 4.82
CA THR A 31 5.61 13.51 5.93
C THR A 31 6.94 13.50 6.69
N CYS A 32 7.98 12.94 6.07
CA CYS A 32 9.31 12.87 6.69
C CYS A 32 10.08 14.21 6.66
N SER A 33 9.52 15.27 6.10
CA SER A 33 10.09 16.61 6.27
C SER A 33 9.50 17.24 7.52
N MET A 34 10.28 18.09 8.17
CA MET A 34 9.78 19.05 9.14
C MET A 34 8.91 20.09 8.39
N ASP A 35 7.87 19.63 7.71
CA ASP A 35 6.90 20.50 7.09
C ASP A 35 6.15 21.23 8.21
N GLN A 36 6.80 22.24 8.71
CA GLN A 36 6.08 23.39 9.21
C GLN A 36 5.06 23.70 8.13
N ALA A 37 3.79 23.75 8.49
CA ALA A 37 2.72 24.04 7.55
C ALA A 37 3.20 25.19 6.66
N ASP A 38 3.44 24.90 5.38
CA ASP A 38 3.80 25.95 4.44
C ASP A 38 2.64 26.95 4.41
N LEU A 39 2.83 28.04 5.15
CA LEU A 39 1.82 29.09 5.29
C LEU A 39 1.76 29.98 4.06
N SER A 40 2.76 29.90 3.17
CA SER A 40 2.90 30.79 2.01
C SER A 40 2.01 30.40 0.85
N THR A 41 1.66 29.12 0.70
CA THR A 41 0.88 28.63 -0.45
C THR A 41 -0.53 28.21 -0.06
N LYS A 42 -1.51 28.57 -0.91
CA LYS A 42 -2.92 28.12 -0.75
C LYS A 42 -3.16 26.73 -1.35
N TRP A 43 -2.36 26.32 -2.32
CA TRP A 43 -2.48 25.07 -3.03
C TRP A 43 -1.18 24.27 -2.99
N LYS A 44 -1.27 22.98 -2.73
CA LYS A 44 -0.15 22.03 -2.77
C LYS A 44 -0.54 20.85 -3.66
N LEU A 45 0.29 20.55 -4.66
CA LEU A 45 0.19 19.35 -5.47
C LEU A 45 1.28 18.37 -5.02
N ASN A 46 0.89 17.16 -4.66
CA ASN A 46 1.80 16.07 -4.35
C ASN A 46 1.64 14.96 -5.38
N LEU A 47 2.76 14.52 -5.95
CA LEU A 47 2.84 13.40 -6.90
C LEU A 47 3.68 12.31 -6.26
N ASN A 48 3.03 11.30 -5.71
CA ASN A 48 3.71 10.20 -5.03
C ASN A 48 3.76 8.96 -5.94
N ASN A 49 4.96 8.70 -6.48
CA ASN A 49 5.22 7.52 -7.28
C ASN A 49 5.63 6.36 -6.37
N ARG A 50 5.05 5.20 -6.58
CA ARG A 50 5.34 4.00 -5.84
C ARG A 50 5.44 2.80 -6.78
N TYR A 51 6.54 2.05 -6.62
CA TYR A 51 6.72 0.79 -7.32
C TYR A 51 7.17 -0.28 -6.35
N PHE A 52 6.61 -1.47 -6.46
CA PHE A 52 7.13 -2.64 -5.77
C PHE A 52 6.97 -3.90 -6.62
N ARG A 53 7.90 -4.82 -6.39
CA ARG A 53 7.83 -6.19 -6.90
C ARG A 53 7.65 -7.14 -5.74
N SER A 54 6.66 -8.05 -5.83
CA SER A 54 6.48 -9.10 -4.84
C SER A 54 6.53 -10.48 -5.49
N TYR A 55 7.24 -11.44 -4.86
CA TYR A 55 7.36 -12.80 -5.39
C TYR A 55 7.53 -13.86 -4.29
N LYS A 56 7.68 -13.45 -3.04
CA LYS A 56 7.82 -14.34 -1.90
C LYS A 56 6.45 -14.68 -1.31
N HIS A 57 6.25 -15.90 -0.86
CA HIS A 57 5.06 -16.33 -0.15
C HIS A 57 5.38 -16.63 1.31
N PHE A 58 4.45 -16.29 2.21
CA PHE A 58 4.57 -16.53 3.64
C PHE A 58 3.33 -17.26 4.16
N VAL A 59 3.55 -18.15 5.12
CA VAL A 59 2.54 -18.74 6.01
C VAL A 59 2.98 -18.37 7.43
N GLY A 60 2.19 -17.53 8.11
CA GLY A 60 2.71 -16.86 9.30
C GLY A 60 3.94 -16.03 8.94
N LYS A 61 5.04 -16.25 9.67
CA LYS A 61 6.35 -15.62 9.44
C LYS A 61 7.28 -16.43 8.54
N GLU A 62 6.90 -17.65 8.18
CA GLU A 62 7.75 -18.57 7.42
C GLU A 62 7.64 -18.35 5.92
N GLU A 63 8.79 -18.11 5.28
CA GLU A 63 8.89 -17.97 3.82
C GLU A 63 8.79 -19.33 3.14
N GLN A 64 7.88 -19.48 2.19
CA GLN A 64 7.67 -20.66 1.34
C GLN A 64 8.72 -20.70 0.22
N LYS A 65 10.00 -20.92 0.58
CA LYS A 65 11.14 -20.87 -0.36
C LYS A 65 10.99 -21.83 -1.52
N HIS A 66 10.43 -23.02 -1.28
CA HIS A 66 10.20 -24.05 -2.29
C HIS A 66 9.44 -23.53 -3.53
N ARG A 67 8.58 -22.50 -3.38
CA ARG A 67 7.87 -21.90 -4.52
C ARG A 67 8.79 -21.09 -5.42
N VAL A 68 9.82 -20.47 -4.85
CA VAL A 68 10.83 -19.73 -5.61
C VAL A 68 11.78 -20.71 -6.29
N ASP A 69 12.22 -21.74 -5.55
CA ASP A 69 13.16 -22.75 -6.02
C ASP A 69 12.57 -23.58 -7.18
N SER A 70 11.25 -23.87 -7.12
CA SER A 70 10.54 -24.59 -8.19
C SER A 70 10.01 -23.66 -9.31
N GLY A 71 10.20 -22.35 -9.22
CA GLY A 71 9.69 -21.40 -10.21
C GLY A 71 8.16 -21.24 -10.22
N THR A 72 7.44 -21.74 -9.19
CA THR A 72 5.96 -21.71 -9.12
C THR A 72 5.40 -20.49 -8.40
N GLN A 73 6.28 -19.58 -7.93
CA GLN A 73 5.87 -18.36 -7.23
C GLN A 73 5.01 -17.44 -8.11
N VAL A 74 4.09 -16.76 -7.48
CA VAL A 74 3.41 -15.61 -8.10
C VAL A 74 4.34 -14.40 -8.05
N ILE A 75 4.45 -13.67 -9.17
CA ILE A 75 5.22 -12.45 -9.26
C ILE A 75 4.27 -11.31 -9.58
N ASN A 76 4.19 -10.31 -8.70
CA ASN A 76 3.45 -9.07 -8.94
C ASN A 76 4.43 -7.91 -9.15
N HIS A 77 4.17 -7.10 -10.15
CA HIS A 77 4.72 -5.78 -10.34
C HIS A 77 3.59 -4.78 -10.17
N SER A 78 3.67 -3.92 -9.18
CA SER A 78 2.65 -2.92 -8.90
C SER A 78 3.27 -1.53 -8.93
N TYR A 79 2.69 -0.67 -9.74
CA TYR A 79 3.01 0.74 -9.84
C TYR A 79 1.77 1.55 -9.49
N SER A 80 1.94 2.62 -8.71
CA SER A 80 0.90 3.63 -8.50
C SER A 80 1.49 5.03 -8.50
N LEU A 81 0.76 5.96 -9.11
CA LEU A 81 0.96 7.39 -9.02
C LEU A 81 -0.24 7.97 -8.27
N ASP A 82 -0.02 8.39 -7.01
CA ASP A 82 -1.04 9.06 -6.23
C ASP A 82 -0.93 10.58 -6.43
N ILE A 83 -1.91 11.16 -7.10
CA ILE A 83 -2.02 12.59 -7.39
C ILE A 83 -2.88 13.20 -6.28
N THR A 84 -2.27 14.00 -5.39
CA THR A 84 -2.98 14.65 -4.29
C THR A 84 -2.94 16.15 -4.45
N LEU A 85 -4.11 16.77 -4.61
CA LEU A 85 -4.28 18.21 -4.59
C LEU A 85 -4.85 18.62 -3.23
N THR A 86 -4.13 19.49 -2.53
CA THR A 86 -4.54 20.01 -1.22
C THR A 86 -4.75 21.51 -1.29
N ARG A 87 -5.88 21.99 -0.76
CA ARG A 87 -6.20 23.41 -0.60
C ARG A 87 -6.19 23.81 0.88
N LYS A 88 -5.35 24.74 1.24
CA LYS A 88 -5.37 25.36 2.57
C LYS A 88 -6.55 26.35 2.61
N LEU A 89 -7.45 26.15 3.57
CA LEU A 89 -8.61 27.01 3.82
C LEU A 89 -8.26 28.11 4.85
N THR A 90 -7.61 27.70 5.92
CA THR A 90 -7.10 28.57 6.99
C THR A 90 -5.71 28.09 7.40
N ASN A 91 -5.06 28.74 8.37
CA ASN A 91 -3.78 28.23 8.91
C ASN A 91 -3.92 26.84 9.54
N ARG A 92 -5.11 26.47 9.99
CA ARG A 92 -5.37 25.17 10.65
C ARG A 92 -6.07 24.16 9.78
N TRP A 93 -6.88 24.58 8.80
CA TRP A 93 -7.71 23.68 8.00
C TRP A 93 -7.25 23.57 6.54
N ALA A 94 -7.26 22.36 6.03
CA ALA A 94 -7.03 22.07 4.62
C ALA A 94 -7.99 20.97 4.13
N LEU A 95 -8.30 21.00 2.85
CA LEU A 95 -9.01 19.93 2.14
C LEU A 95 -8.09 19.32 1.10
N GLY A 96 -8.15 18.01 0.94
CA GLY A 96 -7.37 17.28 -0.04
C GLY A 96 -8.23 16.32 -0.85
N ILE A 97 -7.87 16.15 -2.11
CA ILE A 97 -8.36 15.09 -2.97
C ILE A 97 -7.18 14.29 -3.49
N THR A 98 -7.25 12.96 -3.39
CA THR A 98 -6.24 12.04 -3.90
C THR A 98 -6.85 11.13 -4.95
N VAL A 99 -6.28 11.12 -6.14
CA VAL A 99 -6.66 10.24 -7.24
C VAL A 99 -5.47 9.35 -7.58
N PRO A 100 -5.56 8.03 -7.34
CA PRO A 100 -4.49 7.11 -7.70
C PRO A 100 -4.64 6.63 -9.15
N VAL A 101 -3.52 6.60 -9.88
CA VAL A 101 -3.40 5.91 -11.19
C VAL A 101 -2.57 4.67 -10.95
N ILE A 102 -3.06 3.50 -11.37
CA ILE A 102 -2.53 2.20 -11.01
C ILE A 102 -2.20 1.40 -12.26
N SER A 103 -1.07 0.72 -12.24
CA SER A 103 -0.67 -0.24 -13.26
C SER A 103 -0.09 -1.49 -12.59
N ASN A 104 -0.74 -2.62 -12.76
CA ASN A 104 -0.33 -3.88 -12.16
C ASN A 104 -0.10 -4.94 -13.23
N VAL A 105 0.88 -5.79 -12.97
CA VAL A 105 1.13 -7.02 -13.72
C VAL A 105 1.33 -8.16 -12.72
N ARG A 106 0.51 -9.19 -12.82
CA ARG A 106 0.60 -10.42 -12.04
C ARG A 106 1.00 -11.57 -12.96
N SER A 107 1.94 -12.38 -12.54
CA SER A 107 2.44 -13.52 -13.30
C SER A 107 2.40 -14.78 -12.45
N SER A 108 1.82 -15.84 -12.99
CA SER A 108 1.76 -17.18 -12.38
C SER A 108 1.74 -18.27 -13.44
N MET A 109 1.88 -19.52 -13.04
CA MET A 109 1.84 -20.66 -13.95
C MET A 109 0.41 -21.12 -14.13
N TYR A 110 -0.23 -20.73 -15.27
CA TYR A 110 -1.65 -20.98 -15.57
C TYR A 110 -2.58 -20.75 -14.38
N GLU A 111 -2.37 -19.64 -13.64
CA GLU A 111 -3.11 -19.33 -12.41
C GLU A 111 -3.14 -20.48 -11.38
N HIS A 112 -1.97 -21.09 -11.17
CA HIS A 112 -1.74 -22.27 -10.32
C HIS A 112 -2.18 -23.62 -10.87
N TYR A 113 -2.89 -23.70 -11.99
CA TYR A 113 -3.20 -24.98 -12.64
C TYR A 113 -1.95 -25.64 -13.24
N GLY A 114 -0.91 -24.86 -13.52
CA GLY A 114 0.33 -25.32 -14.12
C GLY A 114 1.50 -25.46 -13.15
N ASN A 115 1.29 -25.50 -11.84
CA ASN A 115 2.38 -25.58 -10.84
C ASN A 115 3.25 -26.84 -10.98
N THR A 116 2.75 -27.89 -11.59
CA THR A 116 3.49 -29.13 -11.91
C THR A 116 3.95 -29.20 -13.36
N SER A 117 3.63 -28.21 -14.18
CA SER A 117 3.97 -28.16 -15.60
C SER A 117 5.45 -27.91 -15.81
N LYS A 118 6.07 -28.69 -16.70
CA LYS A 118 7.43 -28.44 -17.22
C LYS A 118 7.43 -27.55 -18.46
N ASN A 119 6.24 -27.10 -18.93
CA ASN A 119 6.11 -26.26 -20.10
C ASN A 119 6.71 -24.86 -19.81
N PRO A 120 7.70 -24.38 -20.57
CA PRO A 120 8.29 -23.05 -20.42
C PRO A 120 7.27 -21.91 -20.64
N ASN A 121 6.19 -22.18 -21.39
CA ASN A 121 5.11 -21.24 -21.66
C ASN A 121 4.03 -21.20 -20.57
N ALA A 122 4.11 -22.04 -19.54
CA ALA A 122 3.10 -22.09 -18.47
C ALA A 122 3.00 -20.77 -17.70
N ARG A 123 4.07 -19.97 -17.63
CA ARG A 123 4.04 -18.68 -16.96
C ARG A 123 3.37 -17.60 -17.80
N ARG A 124 2.17 -17.23 -17.41
CA ARG A 124 1.33 -16.23 -18.08
C ARG A 124 1.17 -14.98 -17.19
N LYS A 125 0.69 -13.90 -17.81
CA LYS A 125 0.52 -12.61 -17.14
C LYS A 125 -0.94 -12.18 -17.22
N THR A 126 -1.45 -11.64 -16.11
CA THR A 126 -2.69 -10.86 -16.03
C THR A 126 -2.34 -9.44 -15.65
N LYS A 127 -3.11 -8.47 -16.11
CA LYS A 127 -2.81 -7.04 -15.97
C LYS A 127 -4.04 -6.28 -15.51
N SER A 128 -3.81 -5.13 -14.88
CA SER A 128 -4.84 -4.12 -14.68
C SER A 128 -4.24 -2.72 -14.83
N PHE A 129 -4.99 -1.79 -15.40
CA PHE A 129 -4.58 -0.40 -15.55
C PHE A 129 -5.79 0.53 -15.47
N GLY A 130 -5.68 1.60 -14.70
CA GLY A 130 -6.73 2.60 -14.57
C GLY A 130 -6.63 3.45 -13.32
N ILE A 131 -7.71 4.17 -13.06
CA ILE A 131 -7.88 4.97 -11.84
C ILE A 131 -8.27 4.04 -10.69
N GLY A 132 -7.70 4.26 -9.51
CA GLY A 132 -8.07 3.57 -8.27
C GLY A 132 -9.14 4.31 -7.47
N ASP A 133 -9.32 3.90 -6.22
CA ASP A 133 -10.30 4.51 -5.32
C ASP A 133 -9.85 5.91 -4.90
N THR A 134 -10.65 6.91 -5.28
CA THR A 134 -10.43 8.33 -4.95
C THR A 134 -10.73 8.59 -3.49
N ARG A 135 -9.92 9.44 -2.85
CA ARG A 135 -10.13 9.85 -1.46
C ARG A 135 -10.24 11.37 -1.35
N ILE A 136 -11.24 11.83 -0.58
CA ILE A 136 -11.45 13.23 -0.22
C ILE A 136 -11.25 13.33 1.29
N SER A 137 -10.35 14.20 1.75
CA SER A 137 -9.97 14.31 3.17
C SER A 137 -9.97 15.76 3.63
N ALA A 138 -10.41 15.97 4.87
CA ALA A 138 -10.26 17.22 5.59
C ALA A 138 -9.16 17.05 6.65
N TYR A 139 -8.28 18.03 6.76
CA TYR A 139 -7.16 18.05 7.68
C TYR A 139 -7.24 19.24 8.63
N ARG A 140 -6.90 19.02 9.88
CA ARG A 140 -6.83 20.08 10.90
C ARG A 140 -5.58 19.96 11.75
N TRP A 141 -4.79 21.04 11.82
CA TRP A 141 -3.76 21.20 12.83
C TRP A 141 -4.40 21.41 14.21
N LEU A 142 -4.01 20.62 15.20
CA LEU A 142 -4.55 20.72 16.56
C LEU A 142 -4.12 22.02 17.23
N ILE A 143 -2.89 22.47 17.00
CA ILE A 143 -2.38 23.75 17.41
C ILE A 143 -2.22 24.63 16.18
N ASP A 144 -2.40 25.94 16.30
CA ASP A 144 -2.15 26.86 15.19
C ASP A 144 -0.65 26.79 14.81
N PRO A 145 -0.33 26.43 13.55
CA PRO A 145 1.06 26.30 13.11
C PRO A 145 1.89 27.57 13.28
N VAL A 146 1.27 28.74 13.25
CA VAL A 146 1.96 30.03 13.52
C VAL A 146 2.49 30.10 14.96
N LYS A 147 1.79 29.45 15.90
CA LYS A 147 2.13 29.47 17.33
C LYS A 147 2.94 28.26 17.77
N SER A 148 3.00 27.20 16.93
CA SER A 148 3.57 25.90 17.27
C SER A 148 4.87 25.63 16.53
N VAL A 149 5.95 26.28 16.99
CA VAL A 149 7.29 26.12 16.37
C VAL A 149 7.94 24.78 16.75
N LYS A 150 7.66 24.28 17.97
CA LYS A 150 8.36 23.11 18.51
C LYS A 150 7.78 21.78 18.04
N GLY A 151 6.48 21.70 17.88
CA GLY A 151 5.82 20.48 17.44
C GLY A 151 4.33 20.66 17.26
N ASN A 152 3.72 19.84 16.42
CA ASN A 152 2.28 19.89 16.16
C ASN A 152 1.77 18.53 15.71
N VAL A 153 0.46 18.36 15.80
CA VAL A 153 -0.26 17.18 15.28
C VAL A 153 -1.35 17.66 14.35
N GLN A 154 -1.43 17.04 13.19
CA GLN A 154 -2.50 17.20 12.21
C GLN A 154 -3.40 15.98 12.26
N ALA A 155 -4.69 16.17 12.51
CA ALA A 155 -5.71 15.14 12.36
C ALA A 155 -6.34 15.23 10.97
N GLY A 156 -6.62 14.09 10.35
CA GLY A 156 -7.27 13.96 9.06
C GLY A 156 -8.46 13.02 9.14
N LEU A 157 -9.55 13.40 8.51
CA LEU A 157 -10.72 12.57 8.28
C LEU A 157 -11.05 12.58 6.79
N GLY A 158 -11.13 11.39 6.19
CA GLY A 158 -11.40 11.26 4.76
C GLY A 158 -12.46 10.23 4.45
N ILE A 159 -13.00 10.34 3.24
CA ILE A 159 -13.89 9.36 2.63
C ILE A 159 -13.20 8.81 1.40
N LYS A 160 -13.03 7.48 1.35
CA LYS A 160 -12.63 6.73 0.17
C LYS A 160 -13.88 6.39 -0.63
N LEU A 161 -13.89 6.71 -1.90
CA LEU A 161 -14.96 6.41 -2.83
C LEU A 161 -14.57 5.22 -3.71
N PRO A 162 -15.48 4.27 -4.01
CA PRO A 162 -15.20 3.10 -4.84
C PRO A 162 -15.17 3.47 -6.33
N THR A 163 -14.27 4.37 -6.73
CA THR A 163 -14.12 4.83 -8.10
C THR A 163 -13.22 3.95 -8.95
N GLY A 164 -12.40 3.12 -8.31
CA GLY A 164 -11.58 2.13 -8.98
C GLY A 164 -12.41 0.96 -9.49
N ASP A 165 -12.07 0.48 -10.69
CA ASP A 165 -12.76 -0.70 -11.24
C ASP A 165 -12.35 -1.96 -10.47
N PHE A 166 -13.11 -2.33 -9.46
CA PHE A 166 -12.93 -3.54 -8.66
C PHE A 166 -13.42 -4.82 -9.37
N ARG A 167 -14.04 -4.68 -10.55
CA ARG A 167 -14.48 -5.78 -11.40
C ARG A 167 -13.61 -5.91 -12.66
N TYR A 168 -12.47 -5.23 -12.69
CA TYR A 168 -11.55 -5.26 -13.84
C TYR A 168 -11.27 -6.71 -14.27
N GLN A 169 -11.39 -6.98 -15.56
CA GLN A 169 -11.27 -8.32 -16.12
C GLN A 169 -10.04 -8.47 -16.99
N ASP A 170 -9.46 -9.65 -17.00
CA ASP A 170 -8.38 -10.02 -17.91
C ASP A 170 -8.42 -11.53 -18.19
N ILE A 171 -7.60 -11.98 -19.11
CA ILE A 171 -7.51 -13.36 -19.55
C ILE A 171 -6.68 -14.18 -18.56
N PHE A 172 -7.23 -15.32 -18.11
CA PHE A 172 -6.57 -16.32 -17.29
C PHE A 172 -6.33 -17.59 -18.10
N TRP A 173 -5.10 -17.82 -18.49
CA TRP A 173 -4.71 -19.01 -19.21
C TRP A 173 -4.69 -20.23 -18.29
N LYS A 174 -5.37 -21.31 -18.68
CA LYS A 174 -5.36 -22.60 -18.01
C LYS A 174 -4.39 -23.59 -18.65
N THR A 175 -4.25 -23.50 -19.97
CA THR A 175 -3.29 -24.23 -20.79
C THR A 175 -2.76 -23.30 -21.89
N ASP A 176 -1.97 -23.81 -22.83
CA ASP A 176 -1.52 -23.00 -23.97
C ASP A 176 -2.67 -22.60 -24.91
N SER A 177 -3.78 -23.32 -24.90
CA SER A 177 -4.92 -23.14 -25.83
C SER A 177 -6.24 -22.75 -25.12
N THR A 178 -6.33 -22.91 -23.80
CA THR A 178 -7.57 -22.67 -23.06
C THR A 178 -7.41 -21.56 -22.05
N TYR A 179 -8.40 -20.68 -21.96
CA TYR A 179 -8.40 -19.56 -21.03
C TYR A 179 -9.82 -19.26 -20.51
N LEU A 180 -9.88 -18.49 -19.44
CA LEU A 180 -11.09 -17.85 -18.94
C LEU A 180 -10.91 -16.35 -18.98
N MET A 181 -12.00 -15.63 -19.29
CA MET A 181 -12.10 -14.19 -19.06
C MET A 181 -12.81 -13.98 -17.73
N GLY A 182 -12.25 -13.15 -16.85
CA GLY A 182 -12.89 -12.89 -15.57
C GLY A 182 -12.16 -11.84 -14.72
N PRO A 183 -12.70 -11.55 -13.52
CA PRO A 183 -12.14 -10.57 -12.62
C PRO A 183 -10.71 -10.92 -12.24
N VAL A 184 -9.82 -9.93 -12.27
CA VAL A 184 -8.42 -10.11 -11.86
C VAL A 184 -8.31 -10.44 -10.38
N ASP A 185 -7.17 -11.01 -9.98
CA ASP A 185 -6.89 -11.33 -8.57
C ASP A 185 -7.01 -10.09 -7.68
N GLN A 186 -7.49 -10.27 -6.44
CA GLN A 186 -7.66 -9.18 -5.45
C GLN A 186 -6.40 -8.30 -5.32
N SER A 187 -5.20 -8.87 -5.46
CA SER A 187 -3.93 -8.14 -5.31
C SER A 187 -3.65 -7.13 -6.43
N ILE A 188 -4.36 -7.22 -7.54
CA ILE A 188 -4.19 -6.33 -8.70
C ILE A 188 -5.50 -5.64 -9.13
N GLN A 189 -6.55 -5.70 -8.31
CA GLN A 189 -7.75 -4.88 -8.54
C GLN A 189 -7.42 -3.39 -8.43
N LEU A 190 -8.10 -2.55 -9.22
CA LEU A 190 -7.91 -1.11 -9.22
C LEU A 190 -8.55 -0.43 -8.02
N GLY A 191 -9.62 -1.00 -7.49
CA GLY A 191 -10.31 -0.62 -6.25
C GLY A 191 -10.78 -1.83 -5.48
N ASP A 192 -11.28 -1.64 -4.28
CA ASP A 192 -11.86 -2.71 -3.46
C ASP A 192 -13.40 -2.77 -3.52
N GLY A 193 -14.03 -1.75 -4.11
CA GLY A 193 -15.49 -1.65 -4.27
C GLY A 193 -16.23 -1.20 -3.02
N GLY A 194 -15.53 -0.81 -1.95
CA GLY A 194 -16.14 -0.28 -0.73
C GLY A 194 -15.97 1.22 -0.56
N THR A 195 -16.99 1.88 -0.01
CA THR A 195 -16.83 3.22 0.56
C THR A 195 -16.21 3.09 1.92
N GLY A 196 -15.09 3.77 2.17
CA GLY A 196 -14.35 3.68 3.43
C GLY A 196 -14.16 5.03 4.11
N ILE A 197 -13.88 5.00 5.41
CA ILE A 197 -13.55 6.15 6.24
C ILE A 197 -12.06 6.10 6.55
N ALA A 198 -11.30 7.09 6.13
CA ALA A 198 -9.88 7.21 6.41
C ALA A 198 -9.64 8.11 7.63
N LEU A 199 -8.92 7.59 8.60
CA LEU A 199 -8.47 8.30 9.79
C LEU A 199 -6.96 8.50 9.69
N GLU A 200 -6.49 9.73 9.87
CA GLU A 200 -5.08 10.09 9.74
C GLU A 200 -4.63 10.94 10.93
N LEU A 201 -3.45 10.65 11.47
CA LEU A 201 -2.77 11.50 12.44
C LEU A 201 -1.31 11.65 12.01
N ARG A 202 -0.85 12.87 11.85
CA ARG A 202 0.52 13.20 11.50
C ARG A 202 1.09 14.13 12.53
N GLY A 203 2.27 13.78 13.03
CA GLY A 203 2.93 14.58 14.06
C GLY A 203 4.37 14.86 13.72
N TYR A 204 4.86 15.98 14.21
CA TYR A 204 6.28 16.29 14.25
C TYR A 204 6.64 16.93 15.57
N TYR A 205 7.91 16.75 15.98
CA TYR A 205 8.46 17.40 17.16
C TYR A 205 9.93 17.74 16.92
N ASN A 206 10.28 19.03 16.96
CA ASN A 206 11.63 19.53 16.74
C ASN A 206 12.43 19.45 18.04
N LEU A 207 13.41 18.56 18.09
CA LEU A 207 14.36 18.44 19.20
C LEU A 207 15.38 19.57 19.16
N SER A 208 15.81 19.97 17.96
CA SER A 208 16.67 21.10 17.69
C SER A 208 16.30 21.76 16.37
N HIS A 209 17.05 22.77 15.93
CA HIS A 209 16.87 23.37 14.59
C HIS A 209 17.14 22.39 13.44
N GLN A 210 17.87 21.32 13.69
CA GLN A 210 18.26 20.35 12.65
C GLN A 210 17.65 18.97 12.86
N LEU A 211 17.34 18.59 14.11
CA LEU A 211 16.88 17.26 14.46
C LEU A 211 15.41 17.30 14.86
N GLY A 212 14.62 16.45 14.28
CA GLY A 212 13.21 16.30 14.57
C GLY A 212 12.75 14.85 14.65
N LEU A 213 11.62 14.65 15.26
CA LEU A 213 10.85 13.40 15.26
C LEU A 213 9.62 13.58 14.38
N TYR A 214 9.20 12.51 13.73
CA TYR A 214 7.94 12.49 12.99
C TYR A 214 7.16 11.22 13.26
N SER A 215 5.84 11.32 13.09
CA SER A 215 4.92 10.18 13.12
C SER A 215 3.84 10.35 12.07
N ASP A 216 3.34 9.22 11.53
CA ASP A 216 2.23 9.18 10.59
C ASP A 216 1.42 7.91 10.87
N LEU A 217 0.17 8.07 11.26
CA LEU A 217 -0.78 6.99 11.53
C LEU A 217 -1.93 7.10 10.54
N TYR A 218 -2.30 5.97 9.99
CA TYR A 218 -3.38 5.84 9.03
C TYR A 218 -4.20 4.60 9.33
N TYR A 219 -5.51 4.75 9.34
CA TYR A 219 -6.45 3.63 9.40
C TYR A 219 -7.59 3.87 8.43
N LEU A 220 -7.90 2.89 7.60
CA LEU A 220 -9.02 2.89 6.68
C LEU A 220 -10.05 1.87 7.18
N VAL A 221 -11.20 2.36 7.61
CA VAL A 221 -12.36 1.55 7.97
C VAL A 221 -13.20 1.32 6.72
N ASN A 222 -13.46 0.07 6.38
CA ASN A 222 -14.31 -0.33 5.27
C ASN A 222 -15.56 -1.06 5.80
N PRO A 223 -16.71 -0.41 5.93
CA PRO A 223 -17.93 -1.05 6.48
C PRO A 223 -18.51 -2.14 5.58
N ARG A 224 -18.11 -2.20 4.32
CA ARG A 224 -18.57 -3.23 3.38
C ARG A 224 -17.74 -4.50 3.55
N GLU A 225 -18.38 -5.61 3.87
CA GLU A 225 -17.71 -6.89 4.09
C GLU A 225 -17.12 -7.49 2.81
N GLN A 226 -17.93 -7.53 1.73
CA GLN A 226 -17.56 -8.16 0.45
C GLN A 226 -17.98 -7.30 -0.73
N ASN A 227 -17.21 -7.33 -1.82
CA ASN A 227 -17.51 -6.52 -3.01
C ASN A 227 -18.37 -7.24 -4.07
N GLY A 228 -18.73 -8.50 -3.85
CA GLY A 228 -19.53 -9.29 -4.79
C GLY A 228 -18.74 -9.89 -5.96
N VAL A 229 -17.42 -9.70 -6.00
CA VAL A 229 -16.57 -10.24 -7.07
C VAL A 229 -16.13 -11.66 -6.73
N SER A 230 -16.40 -12.59 -7.65
CA SER A 230 -16.01 -14.00 -7.49
C SER A 230 -14.49 -14.19 -7.53
N THR A 231 -13.98 -15.03 -6.63
CA THR A 231 -12.57 -15.47 -6.63
C THR A 231 -12.30 -16.54 -7.69
N ALA A 232 -13.33 -17.09 -8.32
CA ALA A 232 -13.22 -18.13 -9.34
C ALA A 232 -12.86 -17.62 -10.75
N ARG A 233 -12.63 -16.29 -10.89
CA ARG A 233 -12.06 -15.67 -12.10
C ARG A 233 -12.78 -16.04 -13.40
N GLY A 234 -14.11 -15.93 -13.38
CA GLY A 234 -14.95 -16.28 -14.53
C GLY A 234 -15.39 -17.75 -14.58
N GLY A 235 -14.89 -18.58 -13.66
CA GLY A 235 -15.38 -19.95 -13.45
C GLY A 235 -16.41 -20.03 -12.32
N THR A 236 -16.79 -21.25 -11.98
CA THR A 236 -17.66 -21.55 -10.84
C THR A 236 -16.83 -21.74 -9.57
N PRO A 237 -17.19 -21.10 -8.44
CA PRO A 237 -16.54 -21.35 -7.16
C PRO A 237 -16.70 -22.83 -6.75
N ASN A 238 -15.64 -23.41 -6.20
CA ASN A 238 -15.71 -24.77 -5.68
C ASN A 238 -16.50 -24.82 -4.35
N ALA A 239 -16.97 -26.01 -3.97
CA ALA A 239 -17.79 -26.22 -2.79
C ALA A 239 -17.10 -25.74 -1.48
N ASN A 240 -15.78 -25.94 -1.36
CA ASN A 240 -15.01 -25.46 -0.20
C ASN A 240 -14.96 -23.92 -0.13
N ALA A 241 -14.77 -23.25 -1.28
CA ALA A 241 -14.79 -21.79 -1.30
C ALA A 241 -16.16 -21.23 -0.86
N ILE A 242 -17.25 -21.89 -1.23
CA ILE A 242 -18.59 -21.52 -0.78
C ILE A 242 -18.75 -21.81 0.72
N LYS A 243 -18.40 -23.01 1.16
CA LYS A 243 -18.51 -23.47 2.55
C LYS A 243 -17.76 -22.56 3.53
N TYR A 244 -16.58 -22.08 3.15
CA TYR A 244 -15.71 -21.28 4.00
C TYR A 244 -15.74 -19.77 3.65
N PHE A 245 -16.77 -19.32 2.94
CA PHE A 245 -16.98 -17.91 2.60
C PHE A 245 -15.82 -17.24 1.86
N THR A 246 -15.06 -17.99 1.09
CA THR A 246 -13.94 -17.46 0.27
C THR A 246 -14.25 -17.33 -1.20
N SER A 247 -15.50 -17.59 -1.60
CA SER A 247 -15.95 -17.50 -3.00
C SER A 247 -16.06 -16.08 -3.52
N THR A 248 -16.13 -15.10 -2.63
CA THR A 248 -16.24 -13.65 -2.93
C THR A 248 -15.11 -12.90 -2.28
N MET A 249 -14.62 -11.85 -2.92
CA MET A 249 -13.54 -11.01 -2.39
C MET A 249 -14.04 -10.09 -1.27
N SER A 250 -13.31 -10.02 -0.17
CA SER A 250 -13.58 -9.10 0.93
C SER A 250 -13.11 -7.68 0.62
N VAL A 251 -13.62 -6.72 1.39
CA VAL A 251 -13.23 -5.30 1.39
C VAL A 251 -12.60 -4.98 2.75
N PRO A 252 -11.36 -5.40 3.01
CA PRO A 252 -10.79 -5.33 4.35
C PRO A 252 -10.37 -3.92 4.74
N ASP A 253 -10.34 -3.67 6.04
CA ASP A 253 -9.67 -2.52 6.63
C ASP A 253 -8.18 -2.51 6.30
N GLN A 254 -7.56 -1.34 6.42
CA GLN A 254 -6.13 -1.17 6.18
C GLN A 254 -5.54 -0.25 7.26
N TYR A 255 -4.31 -0.53 7.68
CA TYR A 255 -3.61 0.32 8.64
C TYR A 255 -2.15 0.56 8.27
N MET A 256 -1.63 1.68 8.71
CA MET A 256 -0.21 2.01 8.62
C MET A 256 0.19 2.89 9.80
N ALA A 257 1.35 2.59 10.38
CA ALA A 257 2.01 3.43 11.36
C ALA A 257 3.46 3.66 10.94
N ARG A 258 3.91 4.88 11.05
CA ARG A 258 5.28 5.28 10.75
C ARG A 258 5.78 6.21 11.84
N VAL A 259 6.99 5.95 12.36
CA VAL A 259 7.67 6.83 13.30
C VAL A 259 9.15 6.90 12.94
N GLY A 260 9.78 8.03 13.13
CA GLY A 260 11.20 8.16 12.82
C GLY A 260 11.80 9.48 13.25
N VAL A 261 13.06 9.61 12.89
CA VAL A 261 13.87 10.80 13.10
C VAL A 261 14.26 11.39 11.77
N ASN A 262 14.34 12.71 11.69
CA ASN A 262 14.84 13.43 10.53
C ASN A 262 15.93 14.42 10.94
N TYR A 263 16.91 14.55 10.10
CA TYR A 263 18.02 15.50 10.26
C TYR A 263 18.09 16.40 9.03
N MET A 264 18.02 17.72 9.27
CA MET A 264 17.99 18.72 8.22
C MET A 264 19.30 19.50 8.16
N VAL A 265 19.88 19.59 6.97
CA VAL A 265 21.05 20.44 6.68
C VAL A 265 20.73 21.32 5.49
N LYS A 266 20.53 22.61 5.74
CA LYS A 266 20.12 23.57 4.70
C LYS A 266 18.84 23.11 4.00
N LYS A 267 18.94 22.72 2.72
CA LYS A 267 17.82 22.24 1.88
C LYS A 267 17.70 20.73 1.81
N LEU A 268 18.60 20.01 2.44
CA LEU A 268 18.62 18.55 2.45
C LEU A 268 18.07 18.05 3.77
N SER A 269 17.10 17.14 3.73
CA SER A 269 16.65 16.39 4.88
C SER A 269 16.88 14.91 4.64
N ILE A 270 17.45 14.26 5.64
CA ILE A 270 17.66 12.80 5.68
C ILE A 270 16.86 12.30 6.86
N ALA A 271 16.09 11.23 6.65
CA ALA A 271 15.31 10.65 7.72
C ALA A 271 15.44 9.12 7.70
N ALA A 272 15.19 8.52 8.85
CA ALA A 272 15.06 7.08 8.99
C ALA A 272 13.96 6.78 10.01
N GLY A 273 13.14 5.80 9.71
CA GLY A 273 12.03 5.43 10.57
C GLY A 273 11.63 3.97 10.45
N ALA A 274 10.83 3.54 11.40
CA ALA A 274 10.11 2.26 11.35
C ALA A 274 8.74 2.49 10.72
N ARG A 275 8.33 1.54 9.88
CA ARG A 275 7.01 1.51 9.23
C ARG A 275 6.38 0.16 9.46
N LEU A 276 5.15 0.16 9.96
CA LEU A 276 4.26 -0.98 10.05
C LEU A 276 3.08 -0.73 9.12
N GLU A 277 2.78 -1.65 8.23
CA GLU A 277 1.59 -1.57 7.38
C GLU A 277 0.95 -2.94 7.22
N GLY A 278 -0.38 -2.99 7.05
CA GLY A 278 -1.06 -4.26 6.89
C GLY A 278 -2.56 -4.19 6.71
N ILE A 279 -3.12 -5.39 6.65
CA ILE A 279 -4.55 -5.68 6.61
C ILE A 279 -4.86 -6.51 7.87
N PRO A 280 -5.82 -6.12 8.71
CA PRO A 280 -6.17 -6.88 9.90
C PRO A 280 -6.88 -8.19 9.52
N SER A 281 -6.85 -9.16 10.43
CA SER A 281 -7.62 -10.41 10.29
C SER A 281 -9.11 -10.17 10.45
N SER A 282 -9.49 -9.19 11.27
CA SER A 282 -10.86 -8.76 11.54
C SER A 282 -10.98 -7.25 11.36
N ASP A 283 -12.07 -6.81 10.74
CA ASP A 283 -12.35 -5.41 10.51
C ASP A 283 -12.99 -4.77 11.76
N LEU A 284 -12.89 -3.46 11.92
CA LEU A 284 -13.54 -2.73 13.02
C LEU A 284 -15.06 -2.72 12.86
N ILE A 285 -15.52 -2.62 11.62
CA ILE A 285 -16.94 -2.54 11.26
C ILE A 285 -17.16 -3.32 9.96
N GLY A 286 -18.32 -4.00 9.83
CA GLY A 286 -18.79 -4.54 8.56
C GLY A 286 -18.75 -6.05 8.44
N GLY A 287 -17.88 -6.74 9.10
CA GLY A 287 -17.76 -8.19 9.06
C GLY A 287 -16.50 -8.69 8.37
N ASP A 288 -16.21 -9.98 8.51
CA ASP A 288 -14.95 -10.60 8.18
C ASP A 288 -15.05 -11.69 7.09
N GLY A 289 -16.21 -11.82 6.47
CA GLY A 289 -16.46 -12.77 5.40
C GLY A 289 -15.74 -12.37 4.10
N GLY A 290 -15.63 -13.34 3.20
CA GLY A 290 -14.95 -13.16 1.94
C GLY A 290 -13.47 -13.51 1.98
N PHE A 291 -12.92 -13.67 0.80
CA PHE A 291 -11.51 -13.94 0.61
C PHE A 291 -10.67 -12.69 0.93
N ARG A 292 -9.79 -12.82 1.89
CA ARG A 292 -8.82 -11.77 2.28
C ARG A 292 -7.44 -12.35 2.53
N ARG A 293 -6.45 -11.49 2.47
CA ARG A 293 -5.06 -11.83 2.77
C ARG A 293 -4.54 -10.95 3.90
N PRO A 294 -4.96 -11.19 5.15
CA PRO A 294 -4.51 -10.38 6.28
C PRO A 294 -3.04 -10.61 6.58
N GLY A 295 -2.42 -9.66 7.22
CA GLY A 295 -1.03 -9.71 7.61
C GLY A 295 -0.40 -8.33 7.68
N TYR A 296 0.86 -8.30 8.09
CA TYR A 296 1.59 -7.04 8.22
C TYR A 296 3.04 -7.17 7.76
N ILE A 297 3.63 -6.01 7.52
CA ILE A 297 5.03 -5.83 7.20
C ILE A 297 5.61 -4.78 8.13
N VAL A 298 6.71 -5.11 8.79
CA VAL A 298 7.55 -4.14 9.52
C VAL A 298 8.75 -3.83 8.67
N SER A 299 9.03 -2.55 8.46
CA SER A 299 10.14 -2.09 7.62
C SER A 299 10.94 -0.99 8.31
N VAL A 300 12.22 -0.89 7.98
CA VAL A 300 13.01 0.33 8.17
C VAL A 300 12.94 1.13 6.89
N GLU A 301 12.64 2.42 6.99
CA GLU A 301 12.43 3.30 5.85
C GLU A 301 13.38 4.49 5.90
N PRO A 302 14.55 4.42 5.24
CA PRO A 302 15.37 5.60 4.97
C PRO A 302 14.67 6.50 3.95
N VAL A 303 14.74 7.80 4.19
CA VAL A 303 14.16 8.83 3.34
C VAL A 303 15.18 9.93 3.10
N ILE A 304 15.21 10.43 1.90
CA ILE A 304 15.95 11.65 1.53
C ILE A 304 14.98 12.63 0.90
N SER A 305 15.04 13.88 1.28
CA SER A 305 14.29 14.94 0.62
C SER A 305 15.15 16.17 0.39
N TYR A 306 14.86 16.88 -0.68
CA TYR A 306 15.58 18.10 -1.08
C TYR A 306 14.57 19.18 -1.44
N GLU A 307 14.71 20.34 -0.78
CA GLU A 307 13.84 21.48 -0.97
C GLU A 307 14.38 22.42 -2.04
N LEU A 308 13.57 22.67 -3.06
CA LEU A 308 13.76 23.71 -4.06
C LEU A 308 12.77 24.86 -3.76
N LYS A 309 12.89 26.00 -4.42
CA LYS A 309 12.10 27.21 -4.10
C LYS A 309 10.59 26.95 -3.92
N LYS A 310 9.98 26.11 -4.77
CA LYS A 310 8.54 25.79 -4.75
C LYS A 310 8.27 24.30 -4.90
N VAL A 311 9.30 23.47 -4.92
CA VAL A 311 9.20 22.03 -5.17
C VAL A 311 10.04 21.32 -4.13
N GLN A 312 9.47 20.32 -3.49
CA GLN A 312 10.18 19.38 -2.64
C GLN A 312 10.26 18.05 -3.38
N LEU A 313 11.48 17.54 -3.55
CA LEU A 313 11.73 16.21 -4.08
C LEU A 313 12.01 15.28 -2.90
N TYR A 314 11.48 14.08 -2.95
CA TYR A 314 11.79 13.06 -1.94
C TYR A 314 11.87 11.67 -2.55
N ALA A 315 12.64 10.81 -1.89
CA ALA A 315 12.72 9.40 -2.20
C ALA A 315 12.80 8.59 -0.91
N SER A 316 12.11 7.46 -0.86
CA SER A 316 12.19 6.51 0.25
C SER A 316 12.25 5.07 -0.28
N VAL A 317 12.96 4.21 0.45
CA VAL A 317 13.09 2.79 0.12
C VAL A 317 12.86 1.98 1.39
N PRO A 318 11.65 1.47 1.64
CA PRO A 318 11.39 0.63 2.80
C PRO A 318 12.05 -0.74 2.64
N PHE A 319 12.86 -1.13 3.64
CA PHE A 319 13.48 -2.45 3.76
C PHE A 319 12.67 -3.27 4.76
N ALA A 320 11.98 -4.29 4.30
CA ALA A 320 11.18 -5.14 5.16
C ALA A 320 12.06 -6.01 6.05
N LEU A 321 11.88 -5.86 7.36
CA LEU A 321 12.53 -6.66 8.39
C LEU A 321 11.70 -7.90 8.74
N GLU A 322 10.40 -7.74 8.87
CA GLU A 322 9.48 -8.81 9.20
C GLU A 322 8.25 -8.77 8.27
N ARG A 323 7.78 -9.95 7.92
CA ARG A 323 6.53 -10.17 7.22
C ARG A 323 5.76 -11.26 7.94
N ASN A 324 4.48 -11.03 8.15
CA ASN A 324 3.62 -12.03 8.76
C ASN A 324 2.30 -12.10 7.98
N ARG A 325 2.02 -13.26 7.42
CA ARG A 325 0.75 -13.59 6.80
C ARG A 325 -0.14 -14.23 7.86
N THR A 326 -0.97 -13.42 8.50
CA THR A 326 -1.90 -13.91 9.52
C THR A 326 -3.06 -14.68 8.87
N GLN A 327 -3.72 -15.52 9.66
CA GLN A 327 -4.92 -16.23 9.20
C GLN A 327 -6.13 -15.30 9.21
N SER A 328 -6.92 -15.36 8.14
CA SER A 328 -8.27 -14.81 8.12
C SER A 328 -9.22 -15.69 8.95
N ASN A 329 -10.43 -15.22 9.22
CA ASN A 329 -11.44 -16.05 9.88
C ASN A 329 -11.80 -17.27 9.02
N SER A 330 -11.85 -17.13 7.71
CA SER A 330 -12.05 -18.25 6.79
C SER A 330 -10.91 -19.27 6.84
N ASP A 331 -9.64 -18.82 6.91
CA ASP A 331 -8.47 -19.70 7.06
C ASP A 331 -8.56 -20.52 8.35
N LYS A 332 -8.99 -19.90 9.47
CA LYS A 332 -9.18 -20.59 10.77
C LYS A 332 -10.28 -21.66 10.68
N LEU A 333 -11.39 -21.39 10.00
CA LEU A 333 -12.46 -22.36 9.78
C LEU A 333 -11.97 -23.56 8.96
N ILE A 334 -11.16 -23.34 7.94
CA ILE A 334 -10.56 -24.41 7.13
C ILE A 334 -9.63 -25.26 8.01
N THR A 335 -8.75 -24.62 8.79
CA THR A 335 -7.80 -25.34 9.66
C THR A 335 -8.49 -26.13 10.77
N ALA A 336 -9.63 -25.64 11.29
CA ALA A 336 -10.40 -26.35 12.33
C ALA A 336 -11.19 -27.55 11.77
N ALA A 337 -11.39 -27.63 10.47
CA ALA A 337 -12.16 -28.71 9.81
C ALA A 337 -11.27 -29.81 9.20
N THR A 338 -9.95 -29.63 9.19
CA THR A 338 -8.93 -30.60 8.79
C THR A 338 -8.28 -31.24 9.97
#